data_6b8e527e3d4cddc319e96ba20214e25e
#
_entry.id   6b8e527e3d4cddc319e96ba20214e25e
#
_cell.length_a   1.000
_cell.length_b   1.000
_cell.length_c   1.000
_cell.angle_alpha   90.00
_cell.angle_beta   90.00
_cell.angle_gamma   90.00
#
_symmetry.space_group_name_H-M   'P 1'
#
loop_
_entity.id
_entity.type
_entity.pdbx_description
1 polymer ?
#
loop_
_entity_poly.entity_id
_entity_poly.type
_entity_poly.pdbx_seq_one_letter_code
_entity_poly.pdbx_strand_id
1 'polypeptide(L)'
;MVGDYRHSAELYATLSAAAPADRIVAGRAVAQAITGGEMAFALQLAKGMAQSPDLGVDARLLLVADELRNGRHARGLALLKASGGEPDLSFLAPTVEAWIVGKRDGDAALTLLSQVPVGSPVGPRVAENRALLLLKLGRSADAEPFARRAIGLAGGRENRIRLAFADAFLKAGDKPRALAMIEGRDVVLAVARRSIEQGKRLGMAIDSPADAFSELLLGLAIDLNRANGKALPIALTQIARHAAPANVQASIILGLMLDADQRPDAALAAFRSVPPSSPLSSQARDGEARALIRAKRLTEALTMAQRVTTTPDATADDQSRLGDVLAAMDRDGEAGDAYGHAIALVAAGGPGGEQWTLQLLRGGALERADRWPEAKQALEAALALAPTQPLVLNYLGYAKLERGEDVGGAEVMIARASALAPEDASITDSLGWAQYKRGRLPEAIVTLQRAAASDPAQTEIHEHLGDVLYSAGRRFEARFAWQAAMIGAEDEVAARLRAKLDVGLTPATAAP
;
A
#
# COMPACT_ATOMS: atom_id res chain seq x y z
N MET A 1 -17.52 13.72 15.04
CA MET A 1 -16.26 14.43 15.39
C MET A 1 -15.03 13.52 15.40
N VAL A 2 -15.14 12.30 14.88
CA VAL A 2 -13.97 11.44 14.66
C VAL A 2 -13.27 11.98 13.43
N GLY A 3 -11.99 12.43 13.56
CA GLY A 3 -11.16 12.90 12.46
C GLY A 3 -10.88 14.39 12.38
N ASP A 4 -11.47 15.24 13.22
CA ASP A 4 -11.11 16.66 13.30
C ASP A 4 -9.94 16.87 14.28
N TYR A 5 -8.76 16.44 13.84
CA TYR A 5 -7.53 16.50 14.63
C TYR A 5 -7.08 17.94 14.91
N ARG A 6 -7.35 18.88 13.98
CA ARG A 6 -7.00 20.29 14.16
C ARG A 6 -7.81 20.90 15.30
N HIS A 7 -9.11 20.76 15.24
CA HIS A 7 -10.00 21.28 16.30
C HIS A 7 -9.71 20.61 17.65
N SER A 8 -9.45 19.30 17.65
CA SER A 8 -9.02 18.58 18.86
C SER A 8 -7.72 19.14 19.44
N ALA A 9 -6.72 19.43 18.58
CA ALA A 9 -5.45 20.02 19.02
C ALA A 9 -5.65 21.42 19.62
N GLU A 10 -6.49 22.24 19.00
CA GLU A 10 -6.83 23.59 19.49
C GLU A 10 -7.55 23.55 20.86
N LEU A 11 -8.50 22.61 21.04
CA LEU A 11 -9.18 22.39 22.30
C LEU A 11 -8.22 21.92 23.41
N TYR A 12 -7.36 20.95 23.13
CA TYR A 12 -6.36 20.50 24.09
C TYR A 12 -5.33 21.59 24.41
N ALA A 13 -4.95 22.42 23.44
CA ALA A 13 -4.05 23.56 23.69
C ALA A 13 -4.71 24.62 24.58
N THR A 14 -6.01 24.90 24.38
CA THR A 14 -6.79 25.82 25.25
C THR A 14 -6.89 25.27 26.66
N LEU A 15 -7.18 23.98 26.82
CA LEU A 15 -7.21 23.32 28.13
C LEU A 15 -5.84 23.37 28.83
N SER A 16 -4.77 23.11 28.07
CA SER A 16 -3.39 23.19 28.58
C SER A 16 -3.02 24.60 29.04
N ALA A 17 -3.47 25.63 28.33
CA ALA A 17 -3.28 27.03 28.74
C ALA A 17 -4.03 27.37 30.02
N ALA A 18 -5.23 26.79 30.23
CA ALA A 18 -6.01 26.96 31.46
C ALA A 18 -5.45 26.17 32.65
N ALA A 19 -4.75 25.05 32.38
CA ALA A 19 -4.14 24.18 33.37
C ALA A 19 -2.67 23.86 33.03
N PRO A 20 -1.73 24.83 33.13
CA PRO A 20 -0.35 24.63 32.65
C PRO A 20 0.43 23.52 33.37
N ALA A 21 -0.03 23.07 34.52
CA ALA A 21 0.54 21.96 35.26
C ALA A 21 0.12 20.59 34.72
N ASP A 22 -0.95 20.53 33.90
CA ASP A 22 -1.42 19.27 33.33
C ASP A 22 -0.66 18.93 32.01
N ARG A 23 0.40 18.20 32.20
CA ARG A 23 1.31 17.77 31.11
C ARG A 23 0.69 16.75 30.16
N ILE A 24 -0.28 15.97 30.64
CA ILE A 24 -0.99 14.99 29.82
C ILE A 24 -1.81 15.70 28.75
N VAL A 25 -2.51 16.75 29.13
CA VAL A 25 -3.30 17.59 28.21
C VAL A 25 -2.40 18.25 27.16
N ALA A 26 -1.26 18.85 27.61
CA ALA A 26 -0.30 19.44 26.69
C ALA A 26 0.32 18.44 25.71
N GLY A 27 0.68 17.25 26.18
CA GLY A 27 1.17 16.16 25.32
C GLY A 27 0.13 15.69 24.28
N ARG A 28 -1.14 15.60 24.68
CA ARG A 28 -2.25 15.30 23.75
C ARG A 28 -2.46 16.38 22.70
N ALA A 29 -2.30 17.67 23.05
CA ALA A 29 -2.36 18.76 22.08
C ALA A 29 -1.30 18.60 20.97
N VAL A 30 -0.05 18.28 21.35
CA VAL A 30 1.03 18.03 20.39
C VAL A 30 0.73 16.81 19.52
N ALA A 31 0.33 15.68 20.11
CA ALA A 31 0.04 14.46 19.38
C ALA A 31 -1.10 14.64 18.35
N GLN A 32 -2.18 15.35 18.74
CA GLN A 32 -3.29 15.66 17.84
C GLN A 32 -2.86 16.60 16.71
N ALA A 33 -2.06 17.63 17.01
CA ALA A 33 -1.55 18.55 16.00
C ALA A 33 -0.64 17.83 14.98
N ILE A 34 0.25 16.92 15.43
CA ILE A 34 1.10 16.11 14.54
C ILE A 34 0.23 15.21 13.66
N THR A 35 -0.70 14.45 14.26
CA THR A 35 -1.58 13.53 13.53
C THR A 35 -2.49 14.27 12.54
N GLY A 36 -2.88 15.49 12.87
CA GLY A 36 -3.62 16.40 12.00
C GLY A 36 -2.80 17.01 10.87
N GLY A 37 -1.47 16.95 10.95
CA GLY A 37 -0.57 17.58 9.97
C GLY A 37 -0.27 19.06 10.23
N GLU A 38 -0.73 19.61 11.35
CA GLU A 38 -0.52 21.00 11.77
C GLU A 38 0.89 21.19 12.38
N MET A 39 1.93 20.87 11.58
CA MET A 39 3.31 20.74 12.05
C MET A 39 3.87 22.02 12.68
N ALA A 40 3.51 23.21 12.17
CA ALA A 40 3.95 24.50 12.73
C ALA A 40 3.37 24.71 14.14
N PHE A 41 2.09 24.38 14.30
CA PHE A 41 1.41 24.47 15.58
C PHE A 41 1.94 23.42 16.58
N ALA A 42 2.09 22.18 16.14
CA ALA A 42 2.70 21.11 16.93
C ALA A 42 4.10 21.50 17.45
N LEU A 43 4.92 22.10 16.58
CA LEU A 43 6.27 22.55 16.92
C LEU A 43 6.26 23.69 17.93
N GLN A 44 5.33 24.65 17.83
CA GLN A 44 5.16 25.70 18.79
C GLN A 44 4.83 25.13 20.18
N LEU A 45 3.88 24.20 20.25
CA LEU A 45 3.49 23.53 21.51
C LEU A 45 4.66 22.74 22.10
N ALA A 46 5.34 21.92 21.25
CA ALA A 46 6.47 21.11 21.68
C ALA A 46 7.64 21.98 22.23
N LYS A 47 7.93 23.11 21.60
CA LYS A 47 8.94 24.07 22.11
C LYS A 47 8.58 24.68 23.47
N GLY A 48 7.30 24.94 23.71
CA GLY A 48 6.81 25.36 25.01
C GLY A 48 7.03 24.33 26.12
N MET A 49 7.08 23.06 25.77
CA MET A 49 7.30 21.92 26.68
C MET A 49 8.75 21.43 26.75
N ALA A 50 9.67 21.98 25.98
CA ALA A 50 11.03 21.45 25.77
C ALA A 50 11.85 21.27 27.08
N GLN A 51 11.55 22.03 28.15
CA GLN A 51 12.18 21.92 29.46
C GLN A 51 11.43 20.94 30.39
N SER A 52 10.33 20.35 29.94
CA SER A 52 9.58 19.42 30.78
C SER A 52 10.31 18.07 30.86
N PRO A 53 10.49 17.49 32.09
CA PRO A 53 11.05 16.14 32.21
C PRO A 53 10.17 15.07 31.60
N ASP A 54 8.86 15.34 31.45
CA ASP A 54 7.88 14.41 30.88
C ASP A 54 7.53 14.79 29.43
N LEU A 55 8.50 15.19 28.63
CA LEU A 55 8.30 15.47 27.21
C LEU A 55 7.89 14.18 26.49
N GLY A 56 6.66 14.13 26.01
CA GLY A 56 6.11 12.97 25.29
C GLY A 56 6.93 12.59 24.04
N VAL A 57 6.83 11.34 23.63
CA VAL A 57 7.56 10.78 22.47
C VAL A 57 7.40 11.64 21.22
N ASP A 58 6.15 11.97 20.86
CA ASP A 58 5.84 12.71 19.64
C ASP A 58 6.48 14.09 19.66
N ALA A 59 6.39 14.80 20.80
CA ALA A 59 7.01 16.11 20.97
C ALA A 59 8.53 16.03 20.90
N ARG A 60 9.14 15.02 21.54
CA ARG A 60 10.59 14.80 21.54
C ARG A 60 11.10 14.51 20.13
N LEU A 61 10.47 13.58 19.40
CA LEU A 61 10.84 13.24 18.04
C LEU A 61 10.65 14.43 17.08
N LEU A 62 9.59 15.23 17.27
CA LEU A 62 9.38 16.44 16.47
C LEU A 62 10.48 17.49 16.72
N LEU A 63 10.87 17.68 17.99
CA LEU A 63 11.98 18.58 18.30
C LEU A 63 13.30 18.08 17.74
N VAL A 64 13.59 16.78 17.83
CA VAL A 64 14.78 16.16 17.18
C VAL A 64 14.76 16.45 15.68
N ALA A 65 13.64 16.23 15.01
CA ALA A 65 13.48 16.49 13.58
C ALA A 65 13.76 17.97 13.23
N ASP A 66 13.22 18.90 14.01
CA ASP A 66 13.45 20.34 13.82
C ASP A 66 14.91 20.74 14.04
N GLU A 67 15.54 20.22 15.10
CA GLU A 67 16.95 20.49 15.40
C GLU A 67 17.89 19.94 14.32
N LEU A 68 17.69 18.70 13.87
CA LEU A 68 18.48 18.08 12.80
C LEU A 68 18.32 18.80 11.47
N ARG A 69 17.08 19.15 11.09
CA ARG A 69 16.76 19.87 9.86
C ARG A 69 17.41 21.26 9.81
N ASN A 70 17.48 21.94 10.97
CA ASN A 70 18.09 23.26 11.08
C ASN A 70 19.61 23.22 11.36
N GLY A 71 20.25 22.05 11.27
CA GLY A 71 21.70 21.86 11.46
C GLY A 71 22.17 21.97 12.92
N ARG A 72 21.24 22.03 13.89
CA ARG A 72 21.57 22.09 15.33
C ARG A 72 21.78 20.67 15.89
N HIS A 73 22.69 19.92 15.26
CA HIS A 73 22.86 18.47 15.43
C HIS A 73 23.14 18.06 16.89
N ALA A 74 23.95 18.83 17.63
CA ALA A 74 24.28 18.52 19.02
C ALA A 74 23.02 18.54 19.91
N ARG A 75 22.11 19.49 19.70
CA ARG A 75 20.83 19.57 20.43
C ARG A 75 19.91 18.41 20.08
N GLY A 76 19.77 18.07 18.79
CA GLY A 76 18.99 16.93 18.36
C GLY A 76 19.49 15.62 18.97
N LEU A 77 20.80 15.39 18.99
CA LEU A 77 21.41 14.22 19.60
C LEU A 77 21.20 14.19 21.13
N ALA A 78 21.31 15.33 21.80
CA ALA A 78 21.06 15.43 23.24
C ALA A 78 19.62 15.05 23.60
N LEU A 79 18.64 15.44 22.79
CA LEU A 79 17.22 15.05 22.97
C LEU A 79 17.00 13.55 22.81
N LEU A 80 17.75 12.87 21.92
CA LEU A 80 17.68 11.40 21.75
C LEU A 80 18.35 10.66 22.92
N LYS A 81 19.45 11.21 23.46
CA LYS A 81 20.21 10.62 24.57
C LYS A 81 19.66 10.97 25.95
N ALA A 82 18.69 11.91 26.06
CA ALA A 82 18.09 12.27 27.33
C ALA A 82 17.35 11.08 27.94
N SER A 83 17.88 10.58 29.05
CA SER A 83 17.26 9.56 29.89
C SER A 83 16.19 10.22 30.76
N GLY A 84 15.00 9.62 30.86
CA GLY A 84 13.96 10.11 31.77
C GLY A 84 12.54 10.14 31.19
N GLY A 85 12.29 9.48 30.07
CA GLY A 85 10.94 9.32 29.52
C GLY A 85 10.70 7.93 28.97
N GLU A 86 9.58 7.34 29.24
CA GLU A 86 9.14 6.14 28.50
C GLU A 86 8.32 6.54 27.28
N PRO A 87 8.54 5.89 26.14
CA PRO A 87 9.59 4.92 25.85
C PRO A 87 10.97 5.54 25.60
N ASP A 88 12.02 4.74 25.83
CA ASP A 88 13.41 5.11 25.57
C ASP A 88 13.65 5.23 24.05
N LEU A 89 14.12 6.40 23.60
CA LEU A 89 14.44 6.69 22.20
C LEU A 89 15.95 6.60 21.93
N SER A 90 16.77 6.23 22.93
CA SER A 90 18.23 6.20 22.82
C SER A 90 18.72 5.23 21.74
N PHE A 91 17.92 4.22 21.37
CA PHE A 91 18.24 3.27 20.28
C PHE A 91 18.38 3.94 18.91
N LEU A 92 17.83 5.14 18.71
CA LEU A 92 17.99 5.95 17.48
C LEU A 92 19.33 6.70 17.46
N ALA A 93 19.88 7.01 18.63
CA ALA A 93 21.04 7.89 18.77
C ALA A 93 22.28 7.41 18.04
N PRO A 94 22.72 6.13 18.08
CA PRO A 94 23.94 5.69 17.41
C PRO A 94 23.91 5.93 15.91
N THR A 95 22.77 5.69 15.25
CA THR A 95 22.64 5.91 13.81
C THR A 95 22.69 7.40 13.46
N VAL A 96 21.95 8.24 14.21
CA VAL A 96 21.97 9.69 14.01
C VAL A 96 23.37 10.26 14.28
N GLU A 97 24.02 9.82 15.34
CA GLU A 97 25.39 10.23 15.70
C GLU A 97 26.37 9.85 14.61
N ALA A 98 26.27 8.64 14.04
CA ALA A 98 27.11 8.21 12.91
C ALA A 98 27.01 9.17 11.71
N TRP A 99 25.83 9.65 11.39
CA TRP A 99 25.63 10.65 10.33
C TRP A 99 26.19 12.03 10.67
N ILE A 100 26.17 12.43 11.94
CA ILE A 100 26.76 13.70 12.42
C ILE A 100 28.30 13.64 12.36
N VAL A 101 28.87 12.57 12.87
CA VAL A 101 30.31 12.35 12.95
C VAL A 101 30.92 12.06 11.59
N GLY A 102 30.24 11.31 10.73
CA GLY A 102 30.74 10.81 9.44
C GLY A 102 31.23 11.88 8.47
N LYS A 103 30.86 13.16 8.68
CA LYS A 103 31.41 14.28 7.93
C LYS A 103 32.87 14.59 8.28
N ARG A 104 33.29 14.25 9.50
CA ARG A 104 34.64 14.56 10.04
C ARG A 104 35.49 13.28 10.19
N ASP A 105 34.88 12.19 10.60
CA ASP A 105 35.52 10.92 10.90
C ASP A 105 34.63 9.75 10.46
N GLY A 106 34.94 9.22 9.27
CA GLY A 106 34.18 8.14 8.67
C GLY A 106 34.30 6.82 9.41
N ASP A 107 35.48 6.50 9.95
CA ASP A 107 35.71 5.23 10.65
C ASP A 107 35.04 5.22 12.02
N ALA A 108 35.01 6.35 12.72
CA ALA A 108 34.23 6.51 13.94
C ALA A 108 32.71 6.34 13.64
N ALA A 109 32.22 6.90 12.53
CA ALA A 109 30.81 6.72 12.12
C ALA A 109 30.46 5.25 11.84
N LEU A 110 31.34 4.52 11.13
CA LEU A 110 31.14 3.10 10.86
C LEU A 110 31.21 2.24 12.13
N THR A 111 32.02 2.64 13.09
CA THR A 111 32.13 2.00 14.41
C THR A 111 30.83 2.19 15.20
N LEU A 112 30.28 3.40 15.23
CA LEU A 112 28.97 3.66 15.88
C LEU A 112 27.86 2.78 15.31
N LEU A 113 27.77 2.62 13.99
CA LEU A 113 26.81 1.72 13.37
C LEU A 113 26.99 0.25 13.77
N SER A 114 28.22 -0.20 13.99
CA SER A 114 28.48 -1.58 14.42
C SER A 114 28.05 -1.86 15.86
N GLN A 115 27.85 -0.82 16.66
CA GLN A 115 27.34 -0.91 18.04
C GLN A 115 25.82 -1.03 18.13
N VAL A 116 25.08 -0.79 17.03
CA VAL A 116 23.63 -0.95 17.01
C VAL A 116 23.27 -2.44 17.17
N PRO A 117 22.50 -2.83 18.20
CA PRO A 117 22.14 -4.22 18.40
C PRO A 117 21.28 -4.75 17.25
N VAL A 118 21.57 -5.97 16.79
CA VAL A 118 20.82 -6.61 15.67
C VAL A 118 19.32 -6.71 15.98
N GLY A 119 18.97 -7.00 17.23
CA GLY A 119 17.58 -7.10 17.70
C GLY A 119 16.89 -5.76 17.98
N SER A 120 17.57 -4.62 17.80
CA SER A 120 16.95 -3.31 17.99
C SER A 120 15.94 -2.99 16.87
N PRO A 121 14.95 -2.13 17.09
CA PRO A 121 14.00 -1.71 16.06
C PRO A 121 14.65 -1.10 14.80
N VAL A 122 15.88 -0.57 14.92
CA VAL A 122 16.64 -0.01 13.79
C VAL A 122 17.73 -0.95 13.25
N GLY A 123 17.91 -2.11 13.86
CA GLY A 123 18.90 -3.13 13.44
C GLY A 123 18.80 -3.49 11.95
N PRO A 124 17.63 -3.74 11.38
CA PRO A 124 17.47 -4.01 9.95
C PRO A 124 17.97 -2.89 9.02
N ARG A 125 18.07 -1.65 9.53
CA ARG A 125 18.48 -0.45 8.75
C ARG A 125 19.95 -0.10 8.87
N VAL A 126 20.72 -0.87 9.65
CA VAL A 126 22.19 -0.66 9.81
C VAL A 126 22.91 -0.83 8.48
N ALA A 127 22.56 -1.85 7.69
CA ALA A 127 23.19 -2.08 6.39
C ALA A 127 22.94 -0.90 5.43
N GLU A 128 21.71 -0.35 5.41
CA GLU A 128 21.34 0.83 4.63
C GLU A 128 22.22 2.04 4.97
N ASN A 129 22.29 2.39 6.26
CA ASN A 129 23.06 3.54 6.73
C ASN A 129 24.56 3.34 6.52
N ARG A 130 25.06 2.11 6.69
CA ARG A 130 26.47 1.77 6.45
C ARG A 130 26.85 1.94 4.99
N ALA A 131 26.00 1.44 4.06
CA ALA A 131 26.24 1.60 2.62
C ALA A 131 26.26 3.09 2.22
N LEU A 132 25.29 3.87 2.67
CA LEU A 132 25.21 5.30 2.37
C LEU A 132 26.41 6.09 2.91
N LEU A 133 26.85 5.80 4.13
CA LEU A 133 28.06 6.44 4.69
C LEU A 133 29.33 6.03 3.94
N LEU A 134 29.47 4.76 3.55
CA LEU A 134 30.60 4.30 2.72
C LEU A 134 30.61 5.02 1.36
N LEU A 135 29.46 5.18 0.71
CA LEU A 135 29.34 5.94 -0.55
C LEU A 135 29.75 7.41 -0.36
N LYS A 136 29.34 8.00 0.75
CA LYS A 136 29.72 9.38 1.09
C LYS A 136 31.22 9.54 1.33
N LEU A 137 31.92 8.48 1.77
CA LEU A 137 33.35 8.41 1.94
C LEU A 137 34.09 8.03 0.64
N GLY A 138 33.40 7.87 -0.49
CA GLY A 138 33.98 7.45 -1.77
C GLY A 138 34.37 5.97 -1.85
N ARG A 139 33.91 5.13 -0.89
CA ARG A 139 34.22 3.70 -0.78
C ARG A 139 33.15 2.84 -1.46
N SER A 140 32.93 3.07 -2.76
CA SER A 140 31.83 2.45 -3.54
C SER A 140 31.89 0.92 -3.55
N ALA A 141 33.07 0.32 -3.69
CA ALA A 141 33.23 -1.13 -3.69
C ALA A 141 32.86 -1.76 -2.34
N ASP A 142 33.23 -1.11 -1.23
CA ASP A 142 32.87 -1.58 0.12
C ASP A 142 31.37 -1.39 0.42
N ALA A 143 30.73 -0.40 -0.20
CA ALA A 143 29.32 -0.08 0.01
C ALA A 143 28.38 -1.10 -0.64
N GLU A 144 28.75 -1.65 -1.80
CA GLU A 144 27.85 -2.49 -2.61
C GLU A 144 27.26 -3.70 -1.87
N PRO A 145 28.00 -4.52 -1.12
CA PRO A 145 27.45 -5.66 -0.39
C PRO A 145 26.38 -5.23 0.63
N PHE A 146 26.60 -4.11 1.31
CA PHE A 146 25.66 -3.57 2.29
C PHE A 146 24.41 -2.98 1.60
N ALA A 147 24.57 -2.33 0.45
CA ALA A 147 23.46 -1.84 -0.35
C ALA A 147 22.53 -2.98 -0.81
N ARG A 148 23.10 -4.07 -1.36
CA ARG A 148 22.34 -5.27 -1.76
C ARG A 148 21.63 -5.91 -0.57
N ARG A 149 22.30 -6.02 0.58
CA ARG A 149 21.67 -6.52 1.81
C ARG A 149 20.52 -5.62 2.27
N ALA A 150 20.70 -4.31 2.24
CA ALA A 150 19.68 -3.34 2.62
C ALA A 150 18.44 -3.42 1.70
N ILE A 151 18.63 -3.57 0.39
CA ILE A 151 17.55 -3.78 -0.58
C ILE A 151 16.76 -5.04 -0.22
N GLY A 152 17.41 -6.17 0.06
CA GLY A 152 16.72 -7.40 0.47
C GLY A 152 15.93 -7.30 1.79
N LEU A 153 16.25 -6.33 2.65
CA LEU A 153 15.57 -6.07 3.92
C LEU A 153 14.55 -4.92 3.84
N ALA A 154 14.48 -4.21 2.72
CA ALA A 154 13.73 -2.96 2.61
C ALA A 154 12.20 -3.16 2.61
N GLY A 155 11.70 -4.32 2.19
CA GLY A 155 10.27 -4.62 2.10
C GLY A 155 9.52 -3.55 1.29
N GLY A 156 8.46 -2.97 1.82
CA GLY A 156 7.68 -1.93 1.13
C GLY A 156 8.44 -0.63 0.80
N ARG A 157 9.71 -0.52 1.19
CA ARG A 157 10.61 0.59 0.85
C ARG A 157 11.60 0.24 -0.27
N GLU A 158 11.51 -0.95 -0.89
CA GLU A 158 12.52 -1.46 -1.82
C GLU A 158 12.84 -0.45 -2.94
N ASN A 159 11.86 0.02 -3.68
CA ASN A 159 12.08 0.99 -4.75
C ASN A 159 12.73 2.28 -4.25
N ARG A 160 12.29 2.79 -3.08
CA ARG A 160 12.91 3.98 -2.46
C ARG A 160 14.40 3.75 -2.17
N ILE A 161 14.74 2.62 -1.59
CA ILE A 161 16.13 2.30 -1.19
C ILE A 161 16.99 2.04 -2.42
N ARG A 162 16.47 1.34 -3.44
CA ARG A 162 17.15 1.18 -4.73
C ARG A 162 17.47 2.53 -5.38
N LEU A 163 16.49 3.45 -5.41
CA LEU A 163 16.69 4.79 -5.97
C LEU A 163 17.67 5.63 -5.15
N ALA A 164 17.63 5.54 -3.81
CA ALA A 164 18.57 6.24 -2.95
C ALA A 164 20.02 5.76 -3.17
N PHE A 165 20.23 4.45 -3.29
CA PHE A 165 21.57 3.92 -3.61
C PHE A 165 22.00 4.29 -5.03
N ALA A 166 21.12 4.21 -6.02
CA ALA A 166 21.45 4.63 -7.37
C ALA A 166 21.91 6.10 -7.40
N ASP A 167 21.17 6.99 -6.74
CA ASP A 167 21.53 8.41 -6.64
C ASP A 167 22.86 8.63 -5.88
N ALA A 168 23.10 7.86 -4.80
CA ALA A 168 24.35 7.92 -4.04
C ALA A 168 25.55 7.39 -4.83
N PHE A 169 25.40 6.29 -5.58
CA PHE A 169 26.44 5.78 -6.48
C PHE A 169 26.75 6.76 -7.61
N LEU A 170 25.72 7.39 -8.20
CA LEU A 170 25.91 8.45 -9.20
C LEU A 170 26.70 9.63 -8.64
N LYS A 171 26.39 10.03 -7.41
CA LYS A 171 27.10 11.11 -6.72
C LYS A 171 28.56 10.76 -6.42
N ALA A 172 28.83 9.48 -6.18
CA ALA A 172 30.20 8.95 -6.02
C ALA A 172 30.92 8.75 -7.38
N GLY A 173 30.27 9.04 -8.53
CA GLY A 173 30.85 8.87 -9.86
C GLY A 173 30.77 7.44 -10.42
N ASP A 174 30.05 6.56 -9.77
CA ASP A 174 29.96 5.13 -10.13
C ASP A 174 28.64 4.81 -10.85
N LYS A 175 28.52 5.26 -12.11
CA LYS A 175 27.33 5.02 -12.93
C LYS A 175 27.03 3.53 -13.15
N PRO A 176 28.01 2.62 -13.36
CA PRO A 176 27.71 1.21 -13.53
C PRO A 176 27.01 0.60 -12.31
N ARG A 177 27.49 0.86 -11.09
CA ARG A 177 26.83 0.38 -9.87
C ARG A 177 25.48 1.06 -9.64
N ALA A 178 25.34 2.34 -9.97
CA ALA A 178 24.04 3.03 -9.91
C ALA A 178 22.99 2.32 -10.75
N LEU A 179 23.31 1.95 -11.99
CA LEU A 179 22.41 1.22 -12.88
C LEU A 179 22.09 -0.20 -12.36
N ALA A 180 23.11 -0.88 -11.77
CA ALA A 180 22.89 -2.19 -11.17
C ALA A 180 21.91 -2.18 -9.98
N MET A 181 21.81 -1.08 -9.23
CA MET A 181 20.82 -0.96 -8.14
C MET A 181 19.38 -0.89 -8.63
N ILE A 182 19.16 -0.44 -9.87
CA ILE A 182 17.84 -0.21 -10.46
C ILE A 182 17.53 -1.16 -11.62
N GLU A 183 18.14 -2.32 -11.65
CA GLU A 183 17.78 -3.40 -12.59
C GLU A 183 16.35 -3.90 -12.34
N GLY A 184 15.65 -4.25 -13.41
CA GLY A 184 14.29 -4.81 -13.34
C GLY A 184 13.32 -4.14 -14.32
N ARG A 185 12.07 -4.65 -14.37
CA ARG A 185 11.01 -4.19 -15.27
C ARG A 185 10.01 -3.23 -14.60
N ASP A 186 10.13 -3.02 -13.29
CA ASP A 186 9.28 -2.11 -12.56
C ASP A 186 9.31 -0.70 -13.18
N VAL A 187 8.15 -0.06 -13.31
CA VAL A 187 7.99 1.26 -13.95
C VAL A 187 8.84 2.32 -13.26
N VAL A 188 8.88 2.31 -11.92
CA VAL A 188 9.68 3.26 -11.13
C VAL A 188 11.17 3.14 -11.48
N LEU A 189 11.68 1.89 -11.55
CA LEU A 189 13.07 1.63 -11.85
C LEU A 189 13.41 1.95 -13.32
N ALA A 190 12.49 1.69 -14.24
CA ALA A 190 12.65 2.00 -15.66
C ALA A 190 12.68 3.52 -15.90
N VAL A 191 11.82 4.30 -15.24
CA VAL A 191 11.82 5.77 -15.29
C VAL A 191 13.13 6.32 -14.73
N ALA A 192 13.61 5.77 -13.61
CA ALA A 192 14.87 6.16 -13.01
C ALA A 192 16.07 5.87 -13.94
N ARG A 193 16.10 4.68 -14.57
CA ARG A 193 17.15 4.29 -15.52
C ARG A 193 17.21 5.25 -16.69
N ARG A 194 16.06 5.56 -17.31
CA ARG A 194 15.97 6.55 -18.42
C ARG A 194 16.47 7.92 -17.97
N SER A 195 16.15 8.35 -16.75
CA SER A 195 16.65 9.62 -16.21
C SER A 195 18.18 9.62 -16.07
N ILE A 196 18.76 8.53 -15.57
CA ILE A 196 20.23 8.39 -15.46
C ILE A 196 20.92 8.39 -16.84
N GLU A 197 20.33 7.68 -17.81
CA GLU A 197 20.84 7.64 -19.19
C GLU A 197 20.83 9.01 -19.83
N GLN A 198 19.84 9.84 -19.53
CA GLN A 198 19.73 11.24 -19.94
C GLN A 198 20.60 12.21 -19.15
N GLY A 199 21.41 11.70 -18.20
CA GLY A 199 22.27 12.53 -17.35
C GLY A 199 21.54 13.31 -16.26
N LYS A 200 20.26 12.99 -15.99
CA LYS A 200 19.45 13.65 -14.96
C LYS A 200 19.73 13.00 -13.59
N ARG A 201 19.62 13.80 -12.54
CA ARG A 201 19.64 13.31 -11.16
C ARG A 201 18.27 12.76 -10.78
N LEU A 202 18.24 11.77 -9.89
CA LEU A 202 16.99 11.17 -9.40
C LEU A 202 16.31 11.98 -8.30
N GLY A 203 17.09 12.79 -7.56
CA GLY A 203 16.60 13.55 -6.41
C GLY A 203 16.18 12.69 -5.23
N MET A 204 16.81 11.50 -5.09
CA MET A 204 16.48 10.50 -4.08
C MET A 204 17.52 10.38 -2.98
N ALA A 205 18.47 11.33 -2.91
CA ALA A 205 19.61 11.28 -2.00
C ALA A 205 19.18 11.26 -0.52
N ILE A 206 19.94 10.50 0.27
CA ILE A 206 19.94 10.52 1.73
C ILE A 206 21.32 11.05 2.12
N ASP A 207 21.41 12.34 2.41
CA ASP A 207 22.70 13.04 2.47
C ASP A 207 23.00 13.71 3.82
N SER A 208 22.02 13.81 4.69
CA SER A 208 22.13 14.53 5.95
C SER A 208 21.65 13.68 7.14
N PRO A 209 22.02 14.07 8.39
CA PRO A 209 21.44 13.45 9.58
C PRO A 209 19.90 13.54 9.63
N ALA A 210 19.32 14.60 9.08
CA ALA A 210 17.87 14.79 9.02
C ALA A 210 17.23 13.81 8.03
N ASP A 211 17.84 13.57 6.85
CA ASP A 211 17.36 12.58 5.90
C ASP A 211 17.43 11.17 6.48
N ALA A 212 18.54 10.81 7.11
CA ALA A 212 18.69 9.52 7.76
C ALA A 212 17.66 9.31 8.88
N PHE A 213 17.42 10.35 9.69
CA PHE A 213 16.42 10.31 10.74
C PHE A 213 15.01 10.14 10.16
N SER A 214 14.69 10.84 9.07
CA SER A 214 13.43 10.66 8.33
C SER A 214 13.24 9.21 7.89
N GLU A 215 14.26 8.58 7.30
CA GLU A 215 14.19 7.17 6.87
C GLU A 215 14.04 6.18 8.05
N LEU A 216 14.68 6.46 9.19
CA LEU A 216 14.50 5.65 10.40
C LEU A 216 13.05 5.70 10.89
N LEU A 217 12.49 6.91 11.00
CA LEU A 217 11.09 7.10 11.43
C LEU A 217 10.11 6.47 10.46
N LEU A 218 10.33 6.66 9.16
CA LEU A 218 9.47 6.07 8.13
C LEU A 218 9.49 4.54 8.18
N GLY A 219 10.66 3.95 8.37
CA GLY A 219 10.79 2.52 8.54
C GLY A 219 10.04 2.00 9.77
N LEU A 220 10.18 2.67 10.92
CA LEU A 220 9.44 2.33 12.14
C LEU A 220 7.93 2.50 11.95
N ALA A 221 7.49 3.57 11.26
CA ALA A 221 6.09 3.79 10.95
C ALA A 221 5.48 2.64 10.14
N ILE A 222 6.19 2.15 9.13
CA ILE A 222 5.76 1.02 8.30
C ILE A 222 5.65 -0.27 9.13
N ASP A 223 6.66 -0.55 9.98
CA ASP A 223 6.66 -1.75 10.80
C ASP A 223 5.51 -1.74 11.83
N LEU A 224 5.27 -0.60 12.47
CA LEU A 224 4.15 -0.42 13.41
C LEU A 224 2.79 -0.47 12.72
N ASN A 225 2.67 0.06 11.50
CA ASN A 225 1.43 -0.02 10.73
C ASN A 225 1.08 -1.47 10.35
N ARG A 226 2.06 -2.31 10.04
CA ARG A 226 1.87 -3.75 9.83
C ARG A 226 1.39 -4.47 11.09
N ALA A 227 1.75 -3.97 12.26
CA ALA A 227 1.28 -4.46 13.56
C ALA A 227 -0.08 -3.86 14.00
N ASN A 228 -0.88 -3.35 13.04
CA ASN A 228 -2.19 -2.73 13.25
C ASN A 228 -2.18 -1.43 14.11
N GLY A 229 -1.04 -0.76 14.22
CA GLY A 229 -0.98 0.60 14.77
C GLY A 229 -1.64 1.61 13.81
N LYS A 230 -2.31 2.64 14.35
CA LYS A 230 -2.97 3.67 13.51
C LYS A 230 -2.37 5.07 13.75
N ALA A 231 -2.57 5.65 14.91
CA ALA A 231 -2.18 7.04 15.20
C ALA A 231 -0.67 7.26 15.21
N LEU A 232 0.10 6.37 15.86
CA LEU A 232 1.55 6.50 15.96
C LEU A 232 2.28 6.39 14.61
N PRO A 233 1.97 5.45 13.72
CA PRO A 233 2.53 5.42 12.37
C PRO A 233 2.31 6.71 11.58
N ILE A 234 1.10 7.29 11.64
CA ILE A 234 0.79 8.57 10.98
C ILE A 234 1.66 9.68 11.58
N ALA A 235 1.75 9.77 12.92
CA ALA A 235 2.57 10.78 13.60
C ALA A 235 4.06 10.65 13.21
N LEU A 236 4.63 9.45 13.24
CA LEU A 236 6.02 9.21 12.83
C LEU A 236 6.27 9.61 11.38
N THR A 237 5.31 9.32 10.48
CA THR A 237 5.42 9.68 9.06
C THR A 237 5.34 11.20 8.85
N GLN A 238 4.49 11.91 9.61
CA GLN A 238 4.43 13.38 9.60
C GLN A 238 5.75 13.99 10.09
N ILE A 239 6.32 13.46 11.17
CA ILE A 239 7.61 13.90 11.70
C ILE A 239 8.74 13.61 10.70
N ALA A 240 8.72 12.45 10.03
CA ALA A 240 9.66 12.10 8.98
C ALA A 240 9.62 13.11 7.82
N ARG A 241 8.43 13.51 7.36
CA ARG A 241 8.25 14.58 6.36
C ARG A 241 8.77 15.93 6.85
N HIS A 242 8.57 16.24 8.11
CA HIS A 242 9.08 17.48 8.69
C HIS A 242 10.62 17.50 8.72
N ALA A 243 11.25 16.37 9.09
CA ALA A 243 12.70 16.24 9.12
C ALA A 243 13.32 16.40 7.72
N ALA A 244 12.74 15.75 6.71
CA ALA A 244 13.23 15.74 5.33
C ALA A 244 12.08 15.97 4.33
N PRO A 245 11.69 17.23 4.05
CA PRO A 245 10.56 17.53 3.14
C PRO A 245 10.76 17.03 1.69
N ALA A 246 12.01 16.80 1.27
CA ALA A 246 12.33 16.21 -0.03
C ALA A 246 12.10 14.69 -0.09
N ASN A 247 11.84 14.03 1.04
CA ASN A 247 11.54 12.59 1.08
C ASN A 247 10.11 12.33 0.59
N VAL A 248 9.95 12.20 -0.72
CA VAL A 248 8.66 11.96 -1.38
C VAL A 248 8.01 10.64 -0.95
N GLN A 249 8.80 9.63 -0.56
CA GLN A 249 8.29 8.36 -0.05
C GLN A 249 7.46 8.57 1.23
N ALA A 250 7.89 9.48 2.10
CA ALA A 250 7.14 9.80 3.31
C ALA A 250 5.75 10.39 2.98
N SER A 251 5.64 11.19 1.91
CA SER A 251 4.34 11.69 1.43
C SER A 251 3.45 10.58 0.90
N ILE A 252 4.00 9.62 0.14
CA ILE A 252 3.24 8.48 -0.39
C ILE A 252 2.74 7.59 0.75
N ILE A 253 3.61 7.21 1.67
CA ILE A 253 3.25 6.36 2.83
C ILE A 253 2.22 7.07 3.72
N LEU A 254 2.38 8.37 3.94
CA LEU A 254 1.39 9.15 4.67
C LEU A 254 0.02 9.12 3.98
N GLY A 255 0.00 9.33 2.66
CA GLY A 255 -1.23 9.26 1.87
C GLY A 255 -1.94 7.90 2.02
N LEU A 256 -1.19 6.80 1.93
CA LEU A 256 -1.73 5.45 2.12
C LEU A 256 -2.29 5.24 3.53
N MET A 257 -1.59 5.70 4.57
CA MET A 257 -2.06 5.59 5.96
C MET A 257 -3.30 6.44 6.21
N LEU A 258 -3.36 7.66 5.68
CA LEU A 258 -4.50 8.56 5.82
C LEU A 258 -5.73 8.05 5.06
N ASP A 259 -5.52 7.45 3.88
CA ASP A 259 -6.60 6.83 3.11
C ASP A 259 -7.19 5.62 3.85
N ALA A 260 -6.34 4.77 4.44
CA ALA A 260 -6.78 3.67 5.30
C ALA A 260 -7.48 4.16 6.60
N ASP A 261 -7.13 5.33 7.09
CA ASP A 261 -7.78 6.00 8.23
C ASP A 261 -9.04 6.80 7.83
N GLN A 262 -9.53 6.60 6.60
CA GLN A 262 -10.73 7.27 6.06
C GLN A 262 -10.65 8.81 6.04
N ARG A 263 -9.48 9.35 5.74
CA ARG A 263 -9.20 10.78 5.65
C ARG A 263 -8.81 11.17 4.20
N PRO A 264 -9.74 11.07 3.24
CA PRO A 264 -9.42 11.16 1.82
C PRO A 264 -8.80 12.51 1.42
N ASP A 265 -9.29 13.64 1.94
CA ASP A 265 -8.74 14.94 1.56
C ASP A 265 -7.29 15.12 2.02
N ALA A 266 -6.96 14.66 3.22
CA ALA A 266 -5.59 14.68 3.73
C ALA A 266 -4.68 13.69 2.95
N ALA A 267 -5.20 12.51 2.59
CA ALA A 267 -4.51 11.54 1.76
C ALA A 267 -4.20 12.12 0.37
N LEU A 268 -5.19 12.73 -0.28
CA LEU A 268 -5.04 13.40 -1.57
C LEU A 268 -4.01 14.53 -1.52
N ALA A 269 -4.03 15.35 -0.47
CA ALA A 269 -3.03 16.39 -0.27
C ALA A 269 -1.61 15.82 -0.15
N ALA A 270 -1.46 14.68 0.54
CA ALA A 270 -0.17 13.99 0.66
C ALA A 270 0.32 13.45 -0.71
N PHE A 271 -0.52 12.74 -1.47
CA PHE A 271 -0.16 12.22 -2.79
C PHE A 271 0.18 13.34 -3.78
N ARG A 272 -0.63 14.41 -3.81
CA ARG A 272 -0.43 15.58 -4.71
C ARG A 272 0.81 16.39 -4.38
N SER A 273 1.37 16.24 -3.17
CA SER A 273 2.64 16.87 -2.80
C SER A 273 3.86 16.23 -3.49
N VAL A 274 3.70 15.06 -4.09
CA VAL A 274 4.79 14.38 -4.82
C VAL A 274 4.99 15.02 -6.20
N PRO A 275 6.19 15.55 -6.51
CA PRO A 275 6.44 16.19 -7.79
C PRO A 275 6.24 15.23 -8.98
N PRO A 276 5.64 15.65 -10.09
CA PRO A 276 5.49 14.82 -11.30
C PRO A 276 6.80 14.31 -11.87
N SER A 277 7.91 15.05 -11.66
CA SER A 277 9.26 14.67 -12.08
C SER A 277 9.90 13.59 -11.21
N SER A 278 9.31 13.24 -10.08
CA SER A 278 9.83 12.18 -9.20
C SER A 278 9.69 10.80 -9.86
N PRO A 279 10.70 9.93 -9.77
CA PRO A 279 10.56 8.53 -10.19
C PRO A 279 9.41 7.79 -9.49
N LEU A 280 9.05 8.24 -8.27
CA LEU A 280 7.93 7.67 -7.49
C LEU A 280 6.56 8.27 -7.81
N SER A 281 6.46 9.17 -8.81
CA SER A 281 5.21 9.85 -9.15
C SER A 281 4.10 8.89 -9.58
N SER A 282 4.42 7.75 -10.22
CA SER A 282 3.43 6.72 -10.58
C SER A 282 2.76 6.15 -9.32
N GLN A 283 3.53 5.80 -8.29
CA GLN A 283 3.00 5.29 -7.03
C GLN A 283 2.08 6.31 -6.32
N ALA A 284 2.43 7.60 -6.39
CA ALA A 284 1.58 8.65 -5.84
C ALA A 284 0.26 8.77 -6.60
N ARG A 285 0.29 8.68 -7.94
CA ARG A 285 -0.91 8.69 -8.79
C ARG A 285 -1.80 7.46 -8.54
N ASP A 286 -1.22 6.27 -8.29
CA ASP A 286 -1.99 5.07 -7.92
C ASP A 286 -2.71 5.27 -6.58
N GLY A 287 -2.01 5.83 -5.60
CA GLY A 287 -2.60 6.18 -4.32
C GLY A 287 -3.73 7.21 -4.46
N GLU A 288 -3.50 8.26 -5.26
CA GLU A 288 -4.50 9.30 -5.54
C GLU A 288 -5.75 8.71 -6.21
N ALA A 289 -5.59 7.89 -7.25
CA ALA A 289 -6.71 7.25 -7.94
C ALA A 289 -7.55 6.38 -6.99
N ARG A 290 -6.90 5.51 -6.21
CA ARG A 290 -7.60 4.66 -5.24
C ARG A 290 -8.34 5.47 -4.17
N ALA A 291 -7.71 6.52 -3.65
CA ALA A 291 -8.34 7.39 -2.66
C ALA A 291 -9.56 8.12 -3.24
N LEU A 292 -9.49 8.60 -4.47
CA LEU A 292 -10.61 9.23 -5.17
C LEU A 292 -11.75 8.25 -5.44
N ILE A 293 -11.45 7.02 -5.89
CA ILE A 293 -12.44 5.96 -6.11
C ILE A 293 -13.16 5.63 -4.79
N ARG A 294 -12.41 5.40 -3.72
CA ARG A 294 -12.97 5.08 -2.39
C ARG A 294 -13.83 6.21 -1.84
N ALA A 295 -13.44 7.46 -2.10
CA ALA A 295 -14.20 8.65 -1.71
C ALA A 295 -15.39 8.93 -2.63
N LYS A 296 -15.69 8.07 -3.63
CA LYS A 296 -16.72 8.25 -4.65
C LYS A 296 -16.55 9.52 -5.50
N ARG A 297 -15.32 10.06 -5.61
CA ARG A 297 -14.98 11.25 -6.42
C ARG A 297 -14.55 10.84 -7.83
N LEU A 298 -15.38 10.05 -8.48
CA LEU A 298 -15.06 9.34 -9.73
C LEU A 298 -14.75 10.27 -10.90
N THR A 299 -15.46 11.40 -11.04
CA THR A 299 -15.18 12.38 -12.11
C THR A 299 -13.79 13.00 -11.98
N GLU A 300 -13.35 13.24 -10.76
CA GLU A 300 -12.03 13.79 -10.49
C GLU A 300 -10.94 12.74 -10.77
N ALA A 301 -11.18 11.49 -10.38
CA ALA A 301 -10.31 10.35 -10.70
C ALA A 301 -10.13 10.20 -12.22
N LEU A 302 -11.23 10.26 -12.97
CA LEU A 302 -11.22 10.16 -14.42
C LEU A 302 -10.42 11.30 -15.06
N THR A 303 -10.64 12.54 -14.63
CA THR A 303 -9.92 13.72 -15.14
C THR A 303 -8.42 13.58 -14.88
N MET A 304 -8.03 13.14 -13.70
CA MET A 304 -6.63 12.89 -13.34
C MET A 304 -6.01 11.80 -14.21
N ALA A 305 -6.68 10.66 -14.37
CA ALA A 305 -6.17 9.52 -15.14
C ALA A 305 -6.03 9.88 -16.63
N GLN A 306 -7.05 10.49 -17.24
CA GLN A 306 -7.04 10.90 -18.64
C GLN A 306 -5.92 11.90 -18.97
N ARG A 307 -5.65 12.86 -18.07
CA ARG A 307 -4.58 13.84 -18.26
C ARG A 307 -3.22 13.21 -18.46
N VAL A 308 -2.95 12.10 -17.79
CA VAL A 308 -1.65 11.43 -17.86
C VAL A 308 -1.55 10.54 -19.10
N THR A 309 -2.64 9.87 -19.49
CA THR A 309 -2.66 8.96 -20.64
C THR A 309 -2.52 9.68 -21.99
N THR A 310 -2.76 10.99 -22.04
CA THR A 310 -2.58 11.81 -23.26
C THR A 310 -1.16 12.35 -23.44
N THR A 311 -0.24 12.10 -22.51
CA THR A 311 1.16 12.54 -22.62
C THR A 311 1.98 11.57 -23.49
N PRO A 312 3.03 12.05 -24.22
CA PRO A 312 3.90 11.18 -25.00
C PRO A 312 4.63 10.10 -24.20
N ASP A 313 4.82 10.36 -22.91
CA ASP A 313 5.51 9.46 -21.97
C ASP A 313 4.53 8.58 -21.17
N ALA A 314 3.26 8.49 -21.58
CA ALA A 314 2.26 7.66 -20.92
C ALA A 314 2.74 6.20 -20.82
N THR A 315 2.63 5.63 -19.62
CA THR A 315 3.08 4.26 -19.34
C THR A 315 1.91 3.27 -19.36
N ALA A 316 2.22 1.98 -19.35
CA ALA A 316 1.21 0.94 -19.19
C ALA A 316 0.44 1.09 -17.87
N ASP A 317 1.12 1.48 -16.79
CA ASP A 317 0.48 1.74 -15.49
C ASP A 317 -0.51 2.92 -15.55
N ASP A 318 -0.23 3.95 -16.36
CA ASP A 318 -1.15 5.07 -16.54
C ASP A 318 -2.43 4.63 -17.26
N GLN A 319 -2.30 3.77 -18.27
CA GLN A 319 -3.44 3.17 -18.99
C GLN A 319 -4.21 2.19 -18.10
N SER A 320 -3.51 1.37 -17.32
CA SER A 320 -4.15 0.47 -16.36
C SER A 320 -4.96 1.24 -15.31
N ARG A 321 -4.40 2.33 -14.79
CA ARG A 321 -5.09 3.21 -13.84
C ARG A 321 -6.33 3.86 -14.44
N LEU A 322 -6.28 4.26 -15.71
CA LEU A 322 -7.46 4.73 -16.43
C LEU A 322 -8.52 3.63 -16.49
N GLY A 323 -8.11 2.39 -16.78
CA GLY A 323 -8.98 1.22 -16.76
C GLY A 323 -9.64 1.01 -15.40
N ASP A 324 -8.85 1.07 -14.30
CA ASP A 324 -9.38 0.92 -12.93
C ASP A 324 -10.44 1.98 -12.59
N VAL A 325 -10.20 3.24 -12.99
CA VAL A 325 -11.15 4.33 -12.77
C VAL A 325 -12.43 4.14 -13.59
N LEU A 326 -12.29 3.74 -14.86
CA LEU A 326 -13.43 3.49 -15.74
C LEU A 326 -14.28 2.32 -15.22
N ALA A 327 -13.64 1.24 -14.77
CA ALA A 327 -14.32 0.10 -14.15
C ALA A 327 -15.08 0.51 -12.87
N ALA A 328 -14.49 1.38 -12.04
CA ALA A 328 -15.17 1.93 -10.86
C ALA A 328 -16.35 2.87 -11.20
N MET A 329 -16.49 3.27 -12.45
CA MET A 329 -17.60 4.06 -13.00
C MET A 329 -18.59 3.20 -13.79
N ASP A 330 -18.50 1.88 -13.74
CA ASP A 330 -19.28 0.91 -14.51
C ASP A 330 -19.14 1.11 -16.04
N ARG A 331 -18.04 1.76 -16.50
CA ARG A 331 -17.71 1.97 -17.91
C ARG A 331 -16.81 0.85 -18.40
N ASP A 332 -17.28 -0.38 -18.21
CA ASP A 332 -16.49 -1.60 -18.37
C ASP A 332 -15.91 -1.82 -19.77
N GLY A 333 -16.65 -1.48 -20.83
CA GLY A 333 -16.14 -1.56 -22.20
C GLY A 333 -14.92 -0.67 -22.44
N GLU A 334 -14.98 0.57 -21.95
CA GLU A 334 -13.86 1.51 -22.04
C GLU A 334 -12.69 1.11 -21.12
N ALA A 335 -13.00 0.51 -19.96
CA ALA A 335 -11.98 -0.06 -19.07
C ALA A 335 -11.21 -1.19 -19.78
N GLY A 336 -11.93 -2.11 -20.45
CA GLY A 336 -11.33 -3.17 -21.26
C GLY A 336 -10.43 -2.66 -22.38
N ASP A 337 -10.81 -1.57 -23.02
CA ASP A 337 -10.02 -0.94 -24.07
C ASP A 337 -8.76 -0.26 -23.48
N ALA A 338 -8.86 0.42 -22.32
CA ALA A 338 -7.74 1.02 -21.61
C ALA A 338 -6.70 -0.04 -21.17
N TYR A 339 -7.15 -1.17 -20.59
CA TYR A 339 -6.27 -2.30 -20.29
C TYR A 339 -5.63 -2.88 -21.55
N GLY A 340 -6.36 -2.91 -22.68
CA GLY A 340 -5.83 -3.28 -23.98
C GLY A 340 -4.67 -2.39 -24.43
N HIS A 341 -4.78 -1.07 -24.24
CA HIS A 341 -3.70 -0.13 -24.50
C HIS A 341 -2.49 -0.38 -23.57
N ALA A 342 -2.73 -0.65 -22.27
CA ALA A 342 -1.66 -1.01 -21.34
C ALA A 342 -0.89 -2.25 -21.81
N ILE A 343 -1.59 -3.31 -22.22
CA ILE A 343 -0.99 -4.53 -22.78
C ILE A 343 -0.14 -4.24 -24.01
N ALA A 344 -0.64 -3.42 -24.93
CA ALA A 344 0.09 -3.04 -26.13
C ALA A 344 1.41 -2.29 -25.80
N LEU A 345 1.39 -1.40 -24.82
CA LEU A 345 2.59 -0.70 -24.35
C LEU A 345 3.63 -1.65 -23.75
N VAL A 346 3.21 -2.62 -22.93
CA VAL A 346 4.13 -3.63 -22.38
C VAL A 346 4.68 -4.55 -23.49
N ALA A 347 3.85 -4.96 -24.45
CA ALA A 347 4.26 -5.78 -25.57
C ALA A 347 5.28 -5.07 -26.48
N ALA A 348 5.20 -3.75 -26.61
CA ALA A 348 6.19 -2.92 -27.30
C ALA A 348 7.51 -2.72 -26.52
N GLY A 349 7.70 -3.42 -25.37
CA GLY A 349 8.90 -3.32 -24.55
C GLY A 349 8.86 -2.18 -23.54
N GLY A 350 7.72 -1.52 -23.36
CA GLY A 350 7.51 -0.52 -22.31
C GLY A 350 7.54 -1.15 -20.91
N PRO A 351 7.89 -0.35 -19.89
CA PRO A 351 7.77 -0.79 -18.51
C PRO A 351 6.29 -0.92 -18.13
N GLY A 352 5.96 -1.89 -17.28
CA GLY A 352 4.60 -2.10 -16.81
C GLY A 352 4.49 -3.33 -15.92
N GLY A 353 3.31 -3.54 -15.38
CA GLY A 353 2.97 -4.69 -14.56
C GLY A 353 3.03 -6.02 -15.30
N GLU A 354 2.77 -7.11 -14.59
CA GLU A 354 2.75 -8.45 -15.18
C GLU A 354 1.62 -8.57 -16.21
N GLN A 355 1.97 -9.00 -17.42
CA GLN A 355 1.01 -9.07 -18.54
C GLN A 355 -0.23 -9.93 -18.24
N TRP A 356 -0.06 -11.01 -17.45
CA TRP A 356 -1.19 -11.85 -17.09
C TRP A 356 -2.23 -11.10 -16.25
N THR A 357 -1.78 -10.20 -15.36
CA THR A 357 -2.67 -9.36 -14.55
C THR A 357 -3.47 -8.40 -15.43
N LEU A 358 -2.81 -7.74 -16.39
CA LEU A 358 -3.50 -6.84 -17.32
C LEU A 358 -4.50 -7.59 -18.21
N GLN A 359 -4.16 -8.82 -18.65
CA GLN A 359 -5.07 -9.66 -19.41
C GLN A 359 -6.28 -10.11 -18.57
N LEU A 360 -6.08 -10.45 -17.29
CA LEU A 360 -7.16 -10.78 -16.37
C LEU A 360 -8.10 -9.60 -16.15
N LEU A 361 -7.56 -8.41 -15.86
CA LEU A 361 -8.34 -7.17 -15.69
C LEU A 361 -9.13 -6.82 -16.95
N ARG A 362 -8.49 -6.92 -18.13
CA ARG A 362 -9.15 -6.74 -19.42
C ARG A 362 -10.30 -7.71 -19.61
N GLY A 363 -10.02 -8.99 -19.36
CA GLY A 363 -11.02 -10.04 -19.50
C GLY A 363 -12.23 -9.82 -18.62
N GLY A 364 -12.00 -9.47 -17.35
CA GLY A 364 -13.08 -9.17 -16.40
C GLY A 364 -13.92 -7.95 -16.80
N ALA A 365 -13.27 -6.88 -17.25
CA ALA A 365 -13.97 -5.68 -17.69
C ALA A 365 -14.81 -5.97 -18.96
N LEU A 366 -14.22 -6.64 -19.96
CA LEU A 366 -14.93 -6.99 -21.20
C LEU A 366 -16.08 -7.99 -20.95
N GLU A 367 -15.94 -8.87 -19.97
CA GLU A 367 -16.98 -9.82 -19.56
C GLU A 367 -18.20 -9.08 -18.98
N ARG A 368 -18.00 -8.11 -18.08
CA ARG A 368 -19.08 -7.26 -17.54
C ARG A 368 -19.68 -6.34 -18.60
N ALA A 369 -18.93 -5.98 -19.63
CA ALA A 369 -19.41 -5.22 -20.80
C ALA A 369 -20.15 -6.09 -21.83
N ASP A 370 -20.39 -7.37 -21.55
CA ASP A 370 -21.00 -8.37 -22.48
C ASP A 370 -20.23 -8.55 -23.79
N ARG A 371 -18.91 -8.26 -23.79
CA ARG A 371 -17.99 -8.49 -24.93
C ARG A 371 -17.28 -9.84 -24.77
N TRP A 372 -18.04 -10.93 -24.58
CA TRP A 372 -17.51 -12.25 -24.23
C TRP A 372 -16.45 -12.80 -25.18
N PRO A 373 -16.52 -12.72 -26.52
CA PRO A 373 -15.46 -13.24 -27.37
C PRO A 373 -14.09 -12.62 -27.07
N GLU A 374 -14.05 -11.32 -26.81
CA GLU A 374 -12.83 -10.60 -26.48
C GLU A 374 -12.38 -10.88 -25.03
N ALA A 375 -13.35 -10.97 -24.10
CA ALA A 375 -13.09 -11.34 -22.71
C ALA A 375 -12.42 -12.72 -22.63
N LYS A 376 -12.99 -13.70 -23.31
CA LYS A 376 -12.46 -15.08 -23.37
C LYS A 376 -11.02 -15.09 -23.91
N GLN A 377 -10.76 -14.37 -24.99
CA GLN A 377 -9.42 -14.27 -25.56
C GLN A 377 -8.42 -13.70 -24.55
N ALA A 378 -8.80 -12.66 -23.84
CA ALA A 378 -7.95 -12.03 -22.81
C ALA A 378 -7.70 -12.99 -21.63
N LEU A 379 -8.74 -13.67 -21.13
CA LEU A 379 -8.63 -14.62 -20.04
C LEU A 379 -7.78 -15.86 -20.42
N GLU A 380 -7.94 -16.36 -21.63
CA GLU A 380 -7.10 -17.46 -22.15
C GLU A 380 -5.64 -17.02 -22.33
N ALA A 381 -5.39 -15.77 -22.74
CA ALA A 381 -4.04 -15.20 -22.77
C ALA A 381 -3.46 -15.06 -21.36
N ALA A 382 -4.26 -14.63 -20.36
CA ALA A 382 -3.82 -14.61 -18.96
C ALA A 382 -3.43 -16.02 -18.47
N LEU A 383 -4.24 -17.03 -18.79
CA LEU A 383 -3.96 -18.43 -18.43
C LEU A 383 -2.69 -18.95 -19.10
N ALA A 384 -2.45 -18.62 -20.37
CA ALA A 384 -1.22 -19.01 -21.07
C ALA A 384 0.04 -18.40 -20.42
N LEU A 385 -0.05 -17.16 -19.93
CA LEU A 385 1.04 -16.46 -19.26
C LEU A 385 1.26 -16.94 -17.81
N ALA A 386 0.19 -17.32 -17.12
CA ALA A 386 0.22 -17.74 -15.72
C ALA A 386 -0.64 -19.00 -15.47
N PRO A 387 -0.20 -20.19 -15.96
CA PRO A 387 -1.03 -21.40 -16.00
C PRO A 387 -1.31 -22.04 -14.63
N THR A 388 -0.65 -21.55 -13.56
CA THR A 388 -0.86 -22.01 -12.18
C THR A 388 -1.40 -20.93 -11.28
N GLN A 389 -1.82 -19.77 -11.84
CA GLN A 389 -2.35 -18.68 -11.03
C GLN A 389 -3.81 -18.97 -10.66
N PRO A 390 -4.13 -19.14 -9.36
CA PRO A 390 -5.47 -19.52 -8.92
C PRO A 390 -6.56 -18.56 -9.38
N LEU A 391 -6.31 -17.24 -9.31
CA LEU A 391 -7.27 -16.22 -9.74
C LEU A 391 -7.64 -16.35 -11.23
N VAL A 392 -6.65 -16.63 -12.10
CA VAL A 392 -6.90 -16.76 -13.54
C VAL A 392 -7.69 -18.03 -13.83
N LEU A 393 -7.30 -19.15 -13.21
CA LEU A 393 -8.00 -20.43 -13.35
C LEU A 393 -9.44 -20.33 -12.88
N ASN A 394 -9.65 -19.70 -11.71
CA ASN A 394 -10.98 -19.52 -11.14
C ASN A 394 -11.85 -18.61 -12.03
N TYR A 395 -11.34 -17.45 -12.41
CA TYR A 395 -12.12 -16.48 -13.18
C TYR A 395 -12.55 -17.04 -14.53
N LEU A 396 -11.61 -17.60 -15.30
CA LEU A 396 -11.93 -18.20 -16.62
C LEU A 396 -12.86 -19.41 -16.47
N GLY A 397 -12.61 -20.28 -15.48
CA GLY A 397 -13.46 -21.43 -15.20
C GLY A 397 -14.88 -21.00 -14.83
N TYR A 398 -15.04 -20.06 -13.93
CA TYR A 398 -16.34 -19.55 -13.50
C TYR A 398 -17.11 -18.88 -14.65
N ALA A 399 -16.46 -17.99 -15.42
CA ALA A 399 -17.07 -17.33 -16.56
C ALA A 399 -17.54 -18.31 -17.65
N LYS A 400 -16.81 -19.41 -17.90
CA LYS A 400 -17.23 -20.48 -18.80
C LYS A 400 -18.40 -21.29 -18.22
N LEU A 401 -18.34 -21.59 -16.91
CA LEU A 401 -19.39 -22.32 -16.20
C LEU A 401 -20.74 -21.60 -16.31
N GLU A 402 -20.78 -20.29 -16.00
CA GLU A 402 -22.01 -19.49 -16.05
C GLU A 402 -22.60 -19.41 -17.48
N ARG A 403 -21.76 -19.46 -18.50
CA ARG A 403 -22.20 -19.47 -19.91
C ARG A 403 -22.51 -20.87 -20.46
N GLY A 404 -22.36 -21.90 -19.65
CA GLY A 404 -22.54 -23.28 -20.08
C GLY A 404 -21.49 -23.75 -21.09
N GLU A 405 -20.36 -23.05 -21.22
CA GLU A 405 -19.25 -23.39 -22.10
C GLU A 405 -18.30 -24.39 -21.45
N ASP A 406 -18.17 -25.58 -22.01
CA ASP A 406 -17.26 -26.62 -21.51
C ASP A 406 -17.32 -26.81 -20.00
N VAL A 407 -18.53 -27.02 -19.47
CA VAL A 407 -18.79 -27.10 -18.02
C VAL A 407 -17.87 -28.10 -17.31
N GLY A 408 -17.46 -29.18 -17.99
CA GLY A 408 -16.53 -30.17 -17.46
C GLY A 408 -15.12 -29.62 -17.32
N GLY A 409 -14.61 -28.95 -18.35
CA GLY A 409 -13.30 -28.28 -18.31
C GLY A 409 -13.27 -27.08 -17.35
N ALA A 410 -14.37 -26.35 -17.29
CA ALA A 410 -14.55 -25.24 -16.34
C ALA A 410 -14.39 -25.71 -14.88
N GLU A 411 -15.09 -26.79 -14.52
CA GLU A 411 -14.96 -27.38 -13.19
C GLU A 411 -13.54 -27.85 -12.87
N VAL A 412 -12.86 -28.49 -13.84
CA VAL A 412 -11.45 -28.92 -13.65
C VAL A 412 -10.55 -27.71 -13.38
N MET A 413 -10.74 -26.60 -14.09
CA MET A 413 -10.00 -25.36 -13.83
C MET A 413 -10.25 -24.81 -12.43
N ILE A 414 -11.51 -24.73 -12.00
CA ILE A 414 -11.88 -24.23 -10.66
C ILE A 414 -11.35 -25.18 -9.57
N ALA A 415 -11.45 -26.50 -9.75
CA ALA A 415 -10.91 -27.47 -8.81
C ALA A 415 -9.38 -27.33 -8.65
N ARG A 416 -8.68 -27.09 -9.77
CA ARG A 416 -7.24 -26.82 -9.74
C ARG A 416 -6.93 -25.50 -9.01
N ALA A 417 -7.73 -24.47 -9.24
CA ALA A 417 -7.60 -23.19 -8.50
C ALA A 417 -7.75 -23.39 -6.99
N SER A 418 -8.80 -24.11 -6.56
CA SER A 418 -9.05 -24.44 -5.15
C SER A 418 -7.93 -25.27 -4.52
N ALA A 419 -7.34 -26.21 -5.28
CA ALA A 419 -6.18 -26.98 -4.81
C ALA A 419 -4.92 -26.13 -4.62
N LEU A 420 -4.73 -25.09 -5.44
CA LEU A 420 -3.59 -24.15 -5.35
C LEU A 420 -3.77 -23.06 -4.30
N ALA A 421 -5.02 -22.74 -3.95
CA ALA A 421 -5.36 -21.72 -2.94
C ALA A 421 -6.47 -22.25 -2.00
N PRO A 422 -6.19 -23.27 -1.18
CA PRO A 422 -7.19 -23.97 -0.38
C PRO A 422 -7.84 -23.10 0.71
N GLU A 423 -7.16 -22.01 1.12
CA GLU A 423 -7.65 -21.05 2.12
C GLU A 423 -8.50 -19.91 1.52
N ASP A 424 -8.58 -19.83 0.19
CA ASP A 424 -9.39 -18.82 -0.49
C ASP A 424 -10.86 -19.27 -0.51
N ALA A 425 -11.68 -18.56 0.27
CA ALA A 425 -13.10 -18.87 0.42
C ALA A 425 -13.87 -18.65 -0.89
N SER A 426 -13.55 -17.62 -1.68
CA SER A 426 -14.22 -17.30 -2.94
C SER A 426 -13.92 -18.35 -4.02
N ILE A 427 -12.69 -18.84 -4.11
CA ILE A 427 -12.33 -19.93 -5.02
C ILE A 427 -12.98 -21.25 -4.58
N THR A 428 -13.06 -21.49 -3.27
CA THR A 428 -13.75 -22.67 -2.72
C THR A 428 -15.24 -22.62 -2.99
N ASP A 429 -15.87 -21.44 -2.88
CA ASP A 429 -17.27 -21.21 -3.25
C ASP A 429 -17.54 -21.51 -4.73
N SER A 430 -16.71 -20.96 -5.62
CA SER A 430 -16.79 -21.24 -7.07
C SER A 430 -16.74 -22.75 -7.37
N LEU A 431 -15.93 -23.50 -6.63
CA LEU A 431 -15.90 -24.97 -6.76
C LEU A 431 -17.21 -25.61 -6.31
N GLY A 432 -17.76 -25.19 -5.19
CA GLY A 432 -19.05 -25.68 -4.70
C GLY A 432 -20.19 -25.36 -5.66
N TRP A 433 -20.17 -24.15 -6.24
CA TRP A 433 -21.13 -23.75 -7.26
C TRP A 433 -21.01 -24.59 -8.56
N ALA A 434 -19.79 -24.85 -9.03
CA ALA A 434 -19.55 -25.73 -10.16
C ALA A 434 -20.06 -27.16 -9.91
N GLN A 435 -19.88 -27.70 -8.71
CA GLN A 435 -20.43 -29.01 -8.31
C GLN A 435 -21.96 -29.00 -8.32
N TYR A 436 -22.58 -27.90 -7.86
CA TYR A 436 -24.02 -27.69 -7.90
C TYR A 436 -24.57 -27.68 -9.34
N LYS A 437 -23.98 -26.88 -10.23
CA LYS A 437 -24.36 -26.80 -11.66
C LYS A 437 -24.21 -28.17 -12.36
N ARG A 438 -23.36 -29.06 -11.83
CA ARG A 438 -23.18 -30.44 -12.27
C ARG A 438 -24.15 -31.44 -11.59
N GLY A 439 -25.03 -31.01 -10.72
CA GLY A 439 -26.00 -31.84 -9.98
C GLY A 439 -25.41 -32.64 -8.83
N ARG A 440 -24.16 -32.40 -8.43
CA ARG A 440 -23.50 -33.09 -7.32
C ARG A 440 -23.77 -32.40 -5.99
N LEU A 441 -25.04 -32.46 -5.57
CA LEU A 441 -25.53 -31.74 -4.40
C LEU A 441 -24.77 -32.09 -3.09
N PRO A 442 -24.46 -33.37 -2.77
CA PRO A 442 -23.75 -33.71 -1.54
C PRO A 442 -22.35 -33.08 -1.45
N GLU A 443 -21.59 -33.13 -2.54
CA GLU A 443 -20.25 -32.56 -2.64
C GLU A 443 -20.30 -31.02 -2.58
N ALA A 444 -21.24 -30.42 -3.29
CA ALA A 444 -21.45 -28.98 -3.30
C ALA A 444 -21.72 -28.44 -1.89
N ILE A 445 -22.58 -29.12 -1.11
CA ILE A 445 -22.89 -28.73 0.28
C ILE A 445 -21.61 -28.75 1.14
N VAL A 446 -20.82 -29.82 1.07
CA VAL A 446 -19.57 -29.93 1.87
C VAL A 446 -18.59 -28.83 1.49
N THR A 447 -18.43 -28.57 0.20
CA THR A 447 -17.51 -27.54 -0.30
C THR A 447 -17.95 -26.13 0.10
N LEU A 448 -19.23 -25.81 -0.04
CA LEU A 448 -19.77 -24.49 0.34
C LEU A 448 -19.80 -24.28 1.84
N GLN A 449 -20.03 -25.33 2.65
CA GLN A 449 -19.89 -25.22 4.10
C GLN A 449 -18.47 -24.90 4.53
N ARG A 450 -17.45 -25.48 3.84
CA ARG A 450 -16.05 -25.12 4.05
C ARG A 450 -15.77 -23.66 3.67
N ALA A 451 -16.27 -23.19 2.55
CA ALA A 451 -16.14 -21.80 2.12
C ALA A 451 -16.75 -20.84 3.16
N ALA A 452 -17.98 -21.12 3.60
CA ALA A 452 -18.68 -20.32 4.61
C ALA A 452 -17.96 -20.32 5.98
N ALA A 453 -17.27 -21.40 6.33
CA ALA A 453 -16.46 -21.45 7.56
C ALA A 453 -15.17 -20.64 7.44
N SER A 454 -14.59 -20.54 6.24
CA SER A 454 -13.36 -19.76 5.97
C SER A 454 -13.64 -18.24 5.92
N ASP A 455 -14.78 -17.82 5.37
CA ASP A 455 -15.22 -16.41 5.37
C ASP A 455 -16.70 -16.31 5.73
N PRO A 456 -17.02 -16.25 7.05
CA PRO A 456 -18.40 -16.16 7.52
C PRO A 456 -19.13 -14.83 7.20
N ALA A 457 -18.42 -13.83 6.74
CA ALA A 457 -18.99 -12.51 6.42
C ALA A 457 -19.41 -12.35 4.96
N GLN A 458 -18.99 -13.25 4.07
CA GLN A 458 -19.23 -13.12 2.64
C GLN A 458 -20.66 -13.56 2.26
N THR A 459 -21.46 -12.59 1.86
CA THR A 459 -22.89 -12.77 1.50
C THR A 459 -23.12 -13.82 0.42
N GLU A 460 -22.37 -13.78 -0.67
CA GLU A 460 -22.50 -14.68 -1.84
C GLU A 460 -22.33 -16.15 -1.47
N ILE A 461 -21.34 -16.47 -0.64
CA ILE A 461 -21.11 -17.86 -0.19
C ILE A 461 -22.32 -18.41 0.56
N HIS A 462 -22.91 -17.62 1.45
CA HIS A 462 -24.10 -18.03 2.19
C HIS A 462 -25.33 -18.12 1.29
N GLU A 463 -25.46 -17.27 0.28
CA GLU A 463 -26.53 -17.35 -0.72
C GLU A 463 -26.42 -18.64 -1.54
N HIS A 464 -25.24 -18.96 -2.08
CA HIS A 464 -24.96 -20.20 -2.81
C HIS A 464 -25.23 -21.45 -1.94
N LEU A 465 -24.75 -21.44 -0.70
CA LEU A 465 -25.01 -22.55 0.25
C LEU A 465 -26.50 -22.76 0.47
N GLY A 466 -27.26 -21.68 0.63
CA GLY A 466 -28.70 -21.73 0.81
C GLY A 466 -29.41 -22.30 -0.42
N ASP A 467 -29.02 -21.88 -1.63
CA ASP A 467 -29.60 -22.38 -2.88
C ASP A 467 -29.34 -23.88 -3.06
N VAL A 468 -28.14 -24.34 -2.78
CA VAL A 468 -27.78 -25.76 -2.87
C VAL A 468 -28.50 -26.60 -1.79
N LEU A 469 -28.59 -26.12 -0.55
CA LEU A 469 -29.32 -26.80 0.52
C LEU A 469 -30.80 -26.90 0.19
N TYR A 470 -31.40 -25.85 -0.36
CA TYR A 470 -32.81 -25.87 -0.77
C TYR A 470 -33.06 -26.89 -1.89
N SER A 471 -32.19 -26.91 -2.89
CA SER A 471 -32.22 -27.89 -4.00
C SER A 471 -32.05 -29.34 -3.54
N ALA A 472 -31.30 -29.56 -2.44
CA ALA A 472 -31.13 -30.84 -1.79
C ALA A 472 -32.33 -31.22 -0.86
N GLY A 473 -33.38 -30.41 -0.79
CA GLY A 473 -34.54 -30.62 0.09
C GLY A 473 -34.31 -30.20 1.53
N ARG A 474 -33.16 -29.69 1.91
CA ARG A 474 -32.77 -29.23 3.26
C ARG A 474 -33.26 -27.80 3.51
N ARG A 475 -34.60 -27.61 3.34
CA ARG A 475 -35.24 -26.27 3.32
C ARG A 475 -35.05 -25.44 4.59
N PHE A 476 -34.99 -26.11 5.73
CA PHE A 476 -34.78 -25.44 7.02
C PHE A 476 -33.37 -24.86 7.11
N GLU A 477 -32.37 -25.61 6.75
CA GLU A 477 -30.99 -25.18 6.74
C GLU A 477 -30.73 -24.10 5.66
N ALA A 478 -31.37 -24.23 4.49
CA ALA A 478 -31.33 -23.19 3.45
C ALA A 478 -31.75 -21.81 3.97
N ARG A 479 -32.82 -21.76 4.78
CA ARG A 479 -33.30 -20.51 5.36
C ARG A 479 -32.29 -19.86 6.30
N PHE A 480 -31.55 -20.66 7.09
CA PHE A 480 -30.48 -20.12 7.94
C PHE A 480 -29.30 -19.57 7.11
N ALA A 481 -28.92 -20.25 6.03
CA ALA A 481 -27.88 -19.78 5.13
C ALA A 481 -28.28 -18.44 4.47
N TRP A 482 -29.49 -18.33 3.95
CA TRP A 482 -30.00 -17.06 3.39
C TRP A 482 -30.13 -15.95 4.43
N GLN A 483 -30.49 -16.29 5.70
CA GLN A 483 -30.49 -15.31 6.79
C GLN A 483 -29.08 -14.83 7.14
N ALA A 484 -28.07 -15.71 7.09
CA ALA A 484 -26.69 -15.31 7.26
C ALA A 484 -26.22 -14.38 6.13
N ALA A 485 -26.60 -14.70 4.88
CA ALA A 485 -26.35 -13.83 3.72
C ALA A 485 -26.94 -12.42 3.87
N MET A 486 -28.10 -12.29 4.52
CA MET A 486 -28.78 -11.01 4.75
C MET A 486 -27.97 -10.01 5.58
N ILE A 487 -27.01 -10.48 6.42
CA ILE A 487 -26.28 -9.61 7.37
C ILE A 487 -25.40 -8.60 6.63
N GLY A 488 -24.79 -9.00 5.49
CA GLY A 488 -23.91 -8.15 4.69
C GLY A 488 -24.50 -7.74 3.35
N ALA A 489 -25.77 -8.06 3.07
CA ALA A 489 -26.36 -7.88 1.76
C ALA A 489 -26.68 -6.40 1.44
N GLU A 490 -26.29 -5.95 0.24
CA GLU A 490 -26.73 -4.68 -0.34
C GLU A 490 -28.18 -4.76 -0.81
N ASP A 491 -28.82 -3.61 -1.07
CA ASP A 491 -30.27 -3.51 -1.28
C ASP A 491 -30.84 -4.50 -2.30
N GLU A 492 -30.20 -4.70 -3.44
CA GLU A 492 -30.68 -5.60 -4.51
C GLU A 492 -30.57 -7.07 -4.08
N VAL A 493 -29.43 -7.47 -3.53
CA VAL A 493 -29.19 -8.82 -3.01
C VAL A 493 -30.12 -9.10 -1.83
N ALA A 494 -30.31 -8.12 -0.94
CA ALA A 494 -31.23 -8.23 0.18
C ALA A 494 -32.69 -8.42 -0.26
N ALA A 495 -33.10 -7.75 -1.36
CA ALA A 495 -34.45 -7.96 -1.93
C ALA A 495 -34.60 -9.39 -2.47
N ARG A 496 -33.62 -9.92 -3.18
CA ARG A 496 -33.59 -11.30 -3.69
C ARG A 496 -33.61 -12.33 -2.56
N LEU A 497 -32.81 -12.12 -1.53
CA LEU A 497 -32.77 -13.00 -0.34
C LEU A 497 -34.10 -13.00 0.43
N ARG A 498 -34.76 -11.85 0.58
CA ARG A 498 -36.11 -11.79 1.16
C ARG A 498 -37.11 -12.62 0.35
N ALA A 499 -37.09 -12.50 -0.98
CA ALA A 499 -37.94 -13.32 -1.84
C ALA A 499 -37.67 -14.82 -1.67
N LYS A 500 -36.39 -15.26 -1.56
CA LYS A 500 -36.04 -16.66 -1.23
C LYS A 500 -36.62 -17.10 0.12
N LEU A 501 -36.54 -16.25 1.14
CA LEU A 501 -37.08 -16.53 2.47
C LEU A 501 -38.60 -16.67 2.46
N ASP A 502 -39.31 -15.92 1.60
CA ASP A 502 -40.78 -15.93 1.52
C ASP A 502 -41.30 -17.10 0.67
N VAL A 503 -40.81 -17.24 -0.55
CA VAL A 503 -41.37 -18.20 -1.54
C VAL A 503 -40.43 -19.38 -1.85
N GLY A 504 -39.20 -19.39 -1.33
CA GLY A 504 -38.22 -20.39 -1.63
C GLY A 504 -37.38 -20.08 -2.88
N LEU A 505 -36.56 -21.04 -3.27
CA LEU A 505 -35.73 -20.95 -4.49
C LEU A 505 -36.59 -21.17 -5.72
N THR A 506 -36.60 -20.23 -6.64
CA THR A 506 -37.25 -20.27 -7.95
C THR A 506 -36.26 -19.77 -9.02
N PRO A 507 -36.52 -19.98 -10.31
CA PRO A 507 -35.65 -19.40 -11.35
C PRO A 507 -35.50 -17.88 -11.28
N ALA A 508 -36.51 -17.17 -10.74
CA ALA A 508 -36.47 -15.71 -10.57
C ALA A 508 -35.72 -15.26 -9.31
N THR A 509 -35.50 -16.15 -8.35
CA THR A 509 -34.82 -15.84 -7.07
C THR A 509 -33.45 -16.52 -6.94
N ALA A 510 -33.04 -17.37 -7.90
CA ALA A 510 -31.75 -18.04 -7.87
C ALA A 510 -30.59 -17.03 -7.84
N ALA A 511 -29.48 -17.40 -7.21
CA ALA A 511 -28.24 -16.65 -7.33
C ALA A 511 -27.79 -16.64 -8.81
N PRO A 512 -27.16 -15.54 -9.24
CA PRO A 512 -26.69 -15.42 -10.61
C PRO A 512 -25.58 -16.42 -10.99
#